data_9ea033936c2189b5a2c4c2f37a88fd96
#
_entry.id   9ea033936c2189b5a2c4c2f37a88fd96
#
_cell.length_a   1.000
_cell.length_b   1.000
_cell.length_c   1.000
_cell.angle_alpha   90.00
_cell.angle_beta   90.00
_cell.angle_gamma   90.00
#
_symmetry.space_group_name_H-M   'P 1'
#
loop_
_entity.id
_entity.type
_entity.pdbx_description
1 polymer ?
#
loop_
_entity_poly.entity_id
_entity_poly.type
_entity_poly.pdbx_seq_one_letter_code
_entity_poly.pdbx_strand_id
1 'polypeptide(L)'
;STDVLGAVVENISGKSLDEFFRQRIFEPLQMIDSSFYLPSEKSGRLAATHTLDADGRLRRGADDDRGWTGQGSFEHGPRRVHSGGGGLLSTAPDYARFLQMLLNGGELDGVRVLSPASVRLMTANHVGEHYAEAGGLPGMGFGFGFEIKLTPEARGYDIPVPASPGSFAWGGAAYTTFWVDPEQDLVAIFMAQLRPYAQDDLSRHFGNVVYQAIIEP
;
A
#
# COMPACT_ATOMS: atom_id res chain seq x y z
N SER A 1 13.42 6.02 8.56
CA SER A 1 11.96 6.08 8.63
C SER A 1 11.40 6.82 7.44
N THR A 2 10.28 6.38 6.89
CA THR A 2 9.61 6.95 5.72
C THR A 2 9.11 8.39 5.96
N ASP A 3 8.81 8.77 7.20
CA ASP A 3 8.52 10.16 7.55
C ASP A 3 9.71 11.09 7.33
N VAL A 4 10.93 10.62 7.66
CA VAL A 4 12.16 11.37 7.38
C VAL A 4 12.35 11.51 5.87
N LEU A 5 12.07 10.46 5.09
CA LEU A 5 12.11 10.53 3.65
C LEU A 5 11.09 11.53 3.09
N GLY A 6 9.88 11.57 3.65
CA GLY A 6 8.88 12.60 3.31
C GLY A 6 9.41 14.02 3.54
N ALA A 7 10.00 14.27 4.72
CA ALA A 7 10.62 15.57 5.01
C ALA A 7 11.79 15.92 4.07
N VAL A 8 12.58 14.93 3.64
CA VAL A 8 13.65 15.12 2.64
C VAL A 8 13.04 15.53 1.29
N VAL A 9 11.97 14.88 0.87
CA VAL A 9 11.26 15.25 -0.38
C VAL A 9 10.74 16.68 -0.29
N GLU A 10 10.11 17.08 0.81
CA GLU A 10 9.64 18.46 1.00
C GLU A 10 10.77 19.48 0.94
N ASN A 11 11.88 19.17 1.61
CA ASN A 11 13.05 20.07 1.64
C ASN A 11 13.67 20.26 0.26
N ILE A 12 13.85 19.18 -0.49
CA ILE A 12 14.50 19.22 -1.82
C ILE A 12 13.55 19.83 -2.87
N SER A 13 12.26 19.51 -2.81
CA SER A 13 11.28 19.96 -3.80
C SER A 13 10.79 21.39 -3.56
N GLY A 14 10.90 21.88 -2.34
CA GLY A 14 10.29 23.14 -1.90
C GLY A 14 8.77 23.11 -1.84
N LYS A 15 8.16 21.90 -1.84
CA LYS A 15 6.71 21.67 -1.82
C LYS A 15 6.32 20.83 -0.62
N SER A 16 5.08 20.95 -0.15
CA SER A 16 4.54 19.99 0.78
C SER A 16 4.48 18.59 0.13
N LEU A 17 4.56 17.52 0.93
CA LEU A 17 4.50 16.15 0.42
C LEU A 17 3.16 15.89 -0.30
N ASP A 18 2.06 16.46 0.19
CA ASP A 18 0.76 16.43 -0.47
C ASP A 18 0.80 17.05 -1.87
N GLU A 19 1.34 18.27 -1.99
CA GLU A 19 1.46 18.95 -3.27
C GLU A 19 2.40 18.18 -4.23
N PHE A 20 3.49 17.65 -3.71
CA PHE A 20 4.44 16.86 -4.50
C PHE A 20 3.78 15.59 -5.03
N PHE A 21 3.08 14.82 -4.18
CA PHE A 21 2.40 13.59 -4.60
C PHE A 21 1.27 13.88 -5.59
N ARG A 22 0.49 14.91 -5.32
CA ARG A 22 -0.59 15.32 -6.22
C ARG A 22 -0.06 15.61 -7.61
N GLN A 23 0.97 16.44 -7.74
CA GLN A 23 1.50 16.88 -9.04
C GLN A 23 2.31 15.80 -9.77
N ARG A 24 3.01 14.94 -9.03
CA ARG A 24 3.99 14.00 -9.61
C ARG A 24 3.44 12.59 -9.76
N ILE A 25 2.37 12.25 -9.03
CA ILE A 25 1.82 10.90 -8.99
C ILE A 25 0.31 10.92 -9.27
N PHE A 26 -0.48 11.61 -8.44
CA PHE A 26 -1.94 11.47 -8.49
C PHE A 26 -2.55 12.07 -9.75
N GLU A 27 -2.23 13.31 -10.08
CA GLU A 27 -2.74 13.95 -11.30
C GLU A 27 -2.29 13.22 -12.58
N PRO A 28 -0.98 12.91 -12.76
CA PRO A 28 -0.52 12.15 -13.92
C PRO A 28 -1.19 10.78 -14.08
N LEU A 29 -1.43 10.09 -12.97
CA LEU A 29 -2.07 8.78 -12.97
C LEU A 29 -3.61 8.84 -12.85
N GLN A 30 -4.21 10.03 -12.82
CA GLN A 30 -5.66 10.23 -12.63
C GLN A 30 -6.21 9.55 -11.36
N MET A 31 -5.45 9.58 -10.28
CA MET A 31 -5.83 9.07 -8.96
C MET A 31 -6.64 10.14 -8.21
N ILE A 32 -7.89 10.31 -8.61
CA ILE A 32 -8.74 11.46 -8.22
C ILE A 32 -9.25 11.41 -6.78
N ASP A 33 -9.18 10.25 -6.14
CA ASP A 33 -9.65 9.99 -4.77
C ASP A 33 -8.48 9.72 -3.80
N SER A 34 -7.24 10.04 -4.21
CA SER A 34 -6.05 9.86 -3.38
C SER A 34 -5.59 11.19 -2.79
N SER A 35 -5.45 11.24 -1.46
CA SER A 35 -5.06 12.46 -0.74
C SER A 35 -4.60 12.17 0.69
N PHE A 36 -3.89 13.09 1.33
CA PHE A 36 -3.57 13.00 2.76
C PHE A 36 -4.74 13.37 3.67
N TYR A 37 -5.61 14.25 3.21
CA TYR A 37 -6.78 14.68 3.97
C TYR A 37 -8.01 14.67 3.08
N LEU A 38 -9.09 14.13 3.64
CA LEU A 38 -10.33 13.97 2.92
C LEU A 38 -10.94 15.33 2.59
N PRO A 39 -11.24 15.62 1.32
CA PRO A 39 -12.08 16.75 0.95
C PRO A 39 -13.48 16.63 1.60
N SER A 40 -14.03 17.72 2.10
CA SER A 40 -15.30 17.70 2.85
C SER A 40 -16.47 17.13 2.06
N GLU A 41 -16.49 17.34 0.76
CA GLU A 41 -17.50 16.82 -0.17
C GLU A 41 -17.42 15.28 -0.34
N LYS A 42 -16.31 14.67 0.07
CA LYS A 42 -16.08 13.21 0.01
C LYS A 42 -16.26 12.51 1.36
N SER A 43 -16.59 13.23 2.44
CA SER A 43 -16.66 12.69 3.80
C SER A 43 -17.59 11.47 3.92
N GLY A 44 -18.72 11.47 3.22
CA GLY A 44 -19.65 10.35 3.18
C GLY A 44 -19.12 9.07 2.51
N ARG A 45 -17.94 9.13 1.88
CA ARG A 45 -17.29 7.97 1.24
C ARG A 45 -16.17 7.34 2.09
N LEU A 46 -15.79 7.97 3.20
CA LEU A 46 -14.77 7.43 4.08
C LEU A 46 -15.24 6.13 4.71
N ALA A 47 -14.49 5.07 4.49
CA ALA A 47 -14.78 3.78 5.11
C ALA A 47 -14.60 3.85 6.63
N ALA A 48 -15.59 3.37 7.37
CA ALA A 48 -15.52 3.35 8.83
C ALA A 48 -14.44 2.39 9.34
N THR A 49 -13.60 2.87 10.25
CA THR A 49 -12.65 2.02 10.94
C THR A 49 -13.38 1.11 11.94
N HIS A 50 -12.99 -0.14 12.00
CA HIS A 50 -13.50 -1.14 12.91
C HIS A 50 -12.40 -1.68 13.82
N THR A 51 -12.82 -2.20 14.98
CA THR A 51 -11.96 -2.92 15.92
C THR A 51 -12.67 -4.17 16.42
N LEU A 52 -11.94 -5.09 17.02
CA LEU A 52 -12.51 -6.23 17.72
C LEU A 52 -12.65 -5.88 19.21
N ASP A 53 -13.80 -6.17 19.80
CA ASP A 53 -13.98 -6.09 21.26
C ASP A 53 -13.33 -7.31 21.97
N ALA A 54 -13.43 -7.33 23.29
CA ALA A 54 -12.86 -8.40 24.12
C ALA A 54 -13.42 -9.80 23.80
N ASP A 55 -14.63 -9.86 23.24
CA ASP A 55 -15.28 -11.10 22.81
C ASP A 55 -14.96 -11.46 21.35
N GLY A 56 -14.08 -10.71 20.68
CA GLY A 56 -13.74 -10.90 19.26
C GLY A 56 -14.81 -10.45 18.29
N ARG A 57 -15.79 -9.65 18.73
CA ARG A 57 -16.87 -9.14 17.85
C ARG A 57 -16.46 -7.83 17.22
N LEU A 58 -16.80 -7.68 15.94
CA LEU A 58 -16.53 -6.46 15.19
C LEU A 58 -17.34 -5.27 15.76
N ARG A 59 -16.63 -4.19 16.04
CA ARG A 59 -17.20 -2.92 16.50
C ARG A 59 -16.69 -1.79 15.61
N ARG A 60 -17.60 -0.87 15.28
CA ARG A 60 -17.21 0.37 14.61
C ARG A 60 -16.43 1.25 15.59
N GLY A 61 -15.30 1.80 15.16
CA GLY A 61 -14.55 2.82 15.88
C GLY A 61 -15.32 4.14 16.02
N ALA A 62 -14.92 4.95 16.98
CA ALA A 62 -15.54 6.27 17.17
C ALA A 62 -15.18 7.22 16.00
N ASP A 63 -16.17 7.92 15.49
CA ASP A 63 -15.97 8.86 14.36
C ASP A 63 -15.13 10.09 14.77
N ASP A 64 -15.09 10.42 16.06
CA ASP A 64 -14.33 11.53 16.63
C ASP A 64 -12.93 11.13 17.12
N ASP A 65 -12.53 9.87 16.95
CA ASP A 65 -11.18 9.42 17.30
C ASP A 65 -10.15 10.21 16.46
N ARG A 66 -9.42 11.08 17.16
CA ARG A 66 -8.34 11.90 16.60
C ARG A 66 -6.96 11.33 16.90
N GLY A 67 -6.88 10.09 17.35
CA GLY A 67 -5.61 9.37 17.42
C GLY A 67 -4.91 9.38 16.06
N TRP A 68 -3.60 9.16 16.06
CA TRP A 68 -2.78 9.19 14.82
C TRP A 68 -3.35 8.36 13.67
N THR A 69 -4.19 7.45 13.98
CA THR A 69 -4.83 6.52 13.04
C THR A 69 -6.34 6.49 13.18
N GLY A 70 -6.89 7.39 13.98
CA GLY A 70 -8.32 7.50 14.15
C GLY A 70 -8.99 8.16 12.94
N GLN A 71 -10.22 7.77 12.68
CA GLN A 71 -10.98 8.24 11.52
C GLN A 71 -11.09 9.78 11.48
N GLY A 72 -11.35 10.42 12.62
CA GLY A 72 -11.49 11.87 12.71
C GLY A 72 -10.24 12.66 12.37
N SER A 73 -9.04 12.05 12.45
CA SER A 73 -7.82 12.74 12.02
C SER A 73 -7.74 12.96 10.52
N PHE A 74 -8.35 12.13 9.71
CA PHE A 74 -8.39 12.30 8.25
C PHE A 74 -9.43 13.35 7.81
N GLU A 75 -10.52 13.51 8.55
CA GLU A 75 -11.58 14.46 8.24
C GLU A 75 -11.28 15.87 8.79
N HIS A 76 -10.85 15.94 10.06
CA HIS A 76 -10.82 17.20 10.79
C HIS A 76 -9.41 17.75 10.99
N GLY A 77 -8.41 16.91 10.77
CA GLY A 77 -7.00 17.33 10.76
C GLY A 77 -6.43 17.64 12.13
N PRO A 78 -5.20 18.07 12.25
CA PRO A 78 -4.76 19.44 12.05
C PRO A 78 -4.16 19.78 10.68
N ARG A 79 -4.10 18.92 9.71
CA ARG A 79 -3.66 19.16 8.31
C ARG A 79 -2.30 19.90 8.20
N ARG A 80 -1.40 19.61 9.14
CA ARG A 80 -0.12 20.33 9.25
C ARG A 80 1.08 19.45 8.92
N VAL A 81 0.90 18.15 8.91
CA VAL A 81 1.97 17.17 8.70
C VAL A 81 1.48 16.14 7.70
N HIS A 82 2.26 15.90 6.67
CA HIS A 82 2.04 14.83 5.71
C HIS A 82 3.04 13.72 6.00
N SER A 83 2.57 12.62 6.59
CA SER A 83 3.43 11.50 6.94
C SER A 83 3.88 10.73 5.70
N GLY A 84 5.19 10.57 5.53
CA GLY A 84 5.73 9.68 4.50
C GLY A 84 5.54 8.19 4.81
N GLY A 85 5.16 7.86 6.05
CA GLY A 85 4.96 6.49 6.53
C GLY A 85 3.51 6.06 6.64
N GLY A 86 2.54 6.96 6.40
CA GLY A 86 1.13 6.64 6.51
C GLY A 86 0.24 7.87 6.29
N GLY A 87 -1.07 7.70 6.47
CA GLY A 87 -2.02 8.81 6.41
C GLY A 87 -2.58 9.12 5.04
N LEU A 88 -2.17 8.43 3.98
CA LEU A 88 -2.82 8.54 2.68
C LEU A 88 -4.19 7.83 2.70
N LEU A 89 -5.17 8.52 2.17
CA LEU A 89 -6.45 7.97 1.76
C LEU A 89 -6.42 7.67 0.28
N SER A 90 -7.01 6.57 -0.13
CA SER A 90 -7.12 6.18 -1.53
C SER A 90 -8.32 5.25 -1.72
N THR A 91 -8.54 4.83 -2.95
CA THR A 91 -9.51 3.81 -3.33
C THR A 91 -8.81 2.67 -4.07
N ALA A 92 -9.43 1.49 -4.13
CA ALA A 92 -8.87 0.39 -4.90
C ALA A 92 -8.67 0.74 -6.38
N PRO A 93 -9.58 1.43 -7.08
CA PRO A 93 -9.36 1.90 -8.45
C PRO A 93 -8.15 2.84 -8.60
N ASP A 94 -8.01 3.82 -7.72
CA ASP A 94 -6.86 4.74 -7.77
C ASP A 94 -5.55 4.01 -7.54
N TYR A 95 -5.52 3.16 -6.50
CA TYR A 95 -4.31 2.42 -6.15
C TYR A 95 -3.94 1.38 -7.22
N ALA A 96 -4.93 0.79 -7.90
CA ALA A 96 -4.71 -0.08 -9.05
C ALA A 96 -3.98 0.65 -10.19
N ARG A 97 -4.28 1.91 -10.44
CA ARG A 97 -3.57 2.72 -11.45
C ARG A 97 -2.09 2.89 -11.11
N PHE A 98 -1.78 3.14 -9.83
CA PHE A 98 -0.39 3.22 -9.37
C PHE A 98 0.34 1.88 -9.54
N LEU A 99 -0.27 0.78 -9.15
CA LEU A 99 0.33 -0.56 -9.27
C LEU A 99 0.46 -1.00 -10.72
N GLN A 100 -0.53 -0.70 -11.56
CA GLN A 100 -0.45 -0.98 -13.00
C GLN A 100 0.67 -0.18 -13.67
N MET A 101 0.87 1.07 -13.26
CA MET A 101 2.01 1.88 -13.71
C MET A 101 3.34 1.19 -13.37
N LEU A 102 3.47 0.62 -12.15
CA LEU A 102 4.67 -0.13 -11.77
C LEU A 102 4.83 -1.41 -12.58
N LEU A 103 3.75 -2.19 -12.75
CA LEU A 103 3.74 -3.42 -13.54
C LEU A 103 4.17 -3.15 -14.98
N ASN A 104 3.73 -2.06 -15.57
CA ASN A 104 4.11 -1.60 -16.91
C ASN A 104 5.51 -0.95 -16.99
N GLY A 105 6.34 -1.09 -15.95
CA GLY A 105 7.70 -0.52 -15.95
C GLY A 105 7.74 1.00 -15.87
N GLY A 106 6.80 1.62 -15.18
CA GLY A 106 6.79 3.04 -14.83
C GLY A 106 5.91 3.94 -15.71
N GLU A 107 5.01 3.35 -16.51
CA GLU A 107 4.13 4.08 -17.44
C GLU A 107 2.69 3.58 -17.36
N LEU A 108 1.71 4.47 -17.48
CA LEU A 108 0.29 4.15 -17.62
C LEU A 108 -0.39 5.16 -18.55
N ASP A 109 -1.22 4.69 -19.46
CA ASP A 109 -1.99 5.51 -20.41
C ASP A 109 -1.13 6.54 -21.19
N GLY A 110 0.12 6.16 -21.53
CA GLY A 110 1.08 7.03 -22.22
C GLY A 110 1.79 8.04 -21.31
N VAL A 111 1.51 8.04 -20.01
CA VAL A 111 2.16 8.93 -19.03
C VAL A 111 3.26 8.17 -18.28
N ARG A 112 4.51 8.61 -18.43
CA ARG A 112 5.64 8.03 -17.72
C ARG A 112 5.92 8.77 -16.42
N VAL A 113 5.79 8.07 -15.30
CA VAL A 113 6.08 8.56 -13.96
C VAL A 113 7.50 8.16 -13.52
N LEU A 114 7.90 6.92 -13.85
CA LEU A 114 9.22 6.36 -13.52
C LEU A 114 9.90 5.78 -14.74
N SER A 115 11.23 5.73 -14.70
CA SER A 115 11.97 4.95 -15.71
C SER A 115 11.83 3.44 -15.43
N PRO A 116 11.93 2.58 -16.46
CA PRO A 116 11.98 1.13 -16.23
C PRO A 116 13.14 0.72 -15.31
N ALA A 117 14.25 1.43 -15.35
CA ALA A 117 15.40 1.19 -14.47
C ALA A 117 15.05 1.51 -13.01
N SER A 118 14.29 2.58 -12.75
CA SER A 118 13.85 2.94 -11.41
C SER A 118 12.91 1.88 -10.85
N VAL A 119 11.95 1.40 -11.65
CA VAL A 119 11.04 0.33 -11.21
C VAL A 119 11.82 -0.95 -10.87
N ARG A 120 12.76 -1.37 -11.74
CA ARG A 120 13.62 -2.54 -11.43
C ARG A 120 14.41 -2.36 -10.14
N LEU A 121 14.92 -1.16 -9.87
CA LEU A 121 15.61 -0.89 -8.60
C LEU A 121 14.63 -0.95 -7.42
N MET A 122 13.44 -0.41 -7.53
CA MET A 122 12.44 -0.44 -6.46
C MET A 122 12.03 -1.87 -6.10
N THR A 123 11.96 -2.75 -7.08
CA THR A 123 11.51 -4.15 -6.93
C THR A 123 12.65 -5.16 -6.85
N ALA A 124 13.89 -4.73 -6.66
CA ALA A 124 15.02 -5.59 -6.40
C ALA A 124 15.30 -5.73 -4.89
N ASN A 125 15.81 -6.88 -4.46
CA ASN A 125 16.24 -7.07 -3.07
C ASN A 125 17.54 -6.31 -2.81
N HIS A 126 17.51 -5.34 -1.90
CA HIS A 126 18.66 -4.51 -1.51
C HIS A 126 19.23 -4.87 -0.13
N VAL A 127 18.57 -5.73 0.61
CA VAL A 127 18.91 -6.04 2.00
C VAL A 127 19.50 -7.45 2.18
N GLY A 128 19.56 -8.23 1.10
CA GLY A 128 20.08 -9.59 1.15
C GLY A 128 19.30 -10.46 2.16
N GLU A 129 20.05 -11.21 2.97
CA GLU A 129 19.47 -12.07 4.03
C GLU A 129 19.10 -11.31 5.30
N HIS A 130 19.52 -10.04 5.43
CA HIS A 130 19.22 -9.24 6.63
C HIS A 130 17.74 -8.97 6.84
N TYR A 131 16.90 -9.11 5.80
CA TYR A 131 15.47 -8.96 5.97
C TYR A 131 14.90 -10.03 6.91
N ALA A 132 15.28 -11.29 6.74
CA ALA A 132 14.87 -12.36 7.64
C ALA A 132 15.43 -12.19 9.05
N GLU A 133 16.69 -11.75 9.19
CA GLU A 133 17.33 -11.46 10.48
C GLU A 133 16.64 -10.32 11.23
N ALA A 134 16.08 -9.34 10.52
CA ALA A 134 15.34 -8.21 11.08
C ALA A 134 13.85 -8.52 11.38
N GLY A 135 13.43 -9.77 11.29
CA GLY A 135 12.06 -10.21 11.56
C GLY A 135 11.18 -10.36 10.32
N GLY A 136 11.76 -10.25 9.14
CA GLY A 136 11.11 -10.66 7.89
C GLY A 136 11.02 -12.19 7.77
N LEU A 137 10.36 -12.66 6.72
CA LEU A 137 10.14 -14.09 6.53
C LEU A 137 11.22 -14.71 5.60
N PRO A 138 11.59 -15.99 5.83
CA PRO A 138 12.57 -16.67 4.98
C PRO A 138 12.16 -16.70 3.51
N GLY A 139 13.13 -16.50 2.61
CA GLY A 139 12.90 -16.45 1.16
C GLY A 139 12.26 -15.16 0.68
N MET A 140 12.14 -14.18 1.56
CA MET A 140 11.68 -12.83 1.24
C MET A 140 12.85 -11.85 1.30
N GLY A 141 12.74 -10.77 0.54
CA GLY A 141 13.66 -9.64 0.52
C GLY A 141 12.93 -8.32 0.65
N PHE A 142 13.67 -7.21 0.57
CA PHE A 142 13.08 -5.88 0.63
C PHE A 142 13.73 -4.94 -0.37
N GLY A 143 12.90 -4.23 -1.13
CA GLY A 143 13.29 -3.22 -2.10
C GLY A 143 13.09 -1.79 -1.56
N PHE A 144 12.78 -0.87 -2.45
CA PHE A 144 12.45 0.49 -2.04
C PHE A 144 10.95 0.61 -1.75
N GLY A 145 10.56 0.18 -0.53
CA GLY A 145 9.18 0.25 -0.03
C GLY A 145 8.34 -1.00 -0.29
N PHE A 146 8.92 -2.07 -0.81
CA PHE A 146 8.20 -3.32 -1.07
C PHE A 146 8.91 -4.52 -0.46
N GLU A 147 8.13 -5.43 0.14
CA GLU A 147 8.53 -6.81 0.36
C GLU A 147 8.59 -7.53 -0.99
N ILE A 148 9.58 -8.41 -1.18
CA ILE A 148 9.84 -9.07 -2.47
C ILE A 148 9.95 -10.57 -2.24
N LYS A 149 9.22 -11.35 -3.03
CA LYS A 149 9.33 -12.81 -3.03
C LYS A 149 10.55 -13.26 -3.82
N LEU A 150 11.46 -13.99 -3.17
CA LEU A 150 12.71 -14.42 -3.79
C LEU A 150 12.68 -15.89 -4.23
N THR A 151 11.90 -16.74 -3.54
CA THR A 151 11.82 -18.17 -3.85
C THR A 151 10.37 -18.64 -3.98
N PRO A 152 10.09 -19.71 -4.73
CA PRO A 152 8.73 -20.18 -4.96
C PRO A 152 7.97 -20.55 -3.68
N GLU A 153 8.66 -21.17 -2.71
CA GLU A 153 8.10 -21.61 -1.44
C GLU A 153 7.99 -20.50 -0.40
N ALA A 154 8.58 -19.35 -0.66
CA ALA A 154 8.52 -18.22 0.28
C ALA A 154 7.08 -17.72 0.46
N ARG A 155 6.81 -17.30 1.68
CA ARG A 155 5.53 -16.71 2.07
C ARG A 155 5.81 -15.36 2.70
N GLY A 156 5.29 -14.29 2.08
CA GLY A 156 5.34 -12.93 2.63
C GLY A 156 4.20 -12.65 3.62
N TYR A 157 4.24 -11.50 4.22
CA TYR A 157 3.11 -10.99 5.01
C TYR A 157 1.92 -10.67 4.11
N ASP A 158 2.18 -10.05 2.97
CA ASP A 158 1.18 -9.59 2.01
C ASP A 158 1.25 -10.32 0.66
N ILE A 159 2.26 -11.18 0.45
CA ILE A 159 2.41 -11.98 -0.76
C ILE A 159 1.93 -13.40 -0.49
N PRO A 160 0.90 -13.90 -1.21
CA PRO A 160 0.43 -15.26 -1.04
C PRO A 160 1.43 -16.31 -1.57
N VAL A 161 1.34 -17.55 -1.05
CA VAL A 161 2.22 -18.64 -1.47
C VAL A 161 2.21 -18.90 -2.98
N PRO A 162 1.06 -18.88 -3.68
CA PRO A 162 1.02 -19.14 -5.11
C PRO A 162 1.69 -18.08 -5.99
N ALA A 163 1.99 -16.89 -5.43
CA ALA A 163 2.63 -15.83 -6.20
C ALA A 163 4.01 -16.26 -6.73
N SER A 164 4.39 -15.75 -7.88
CA SER A 164 5.66 -16.04 -8.54
C SER A 164 6.83 -15.36 -7.81
N PRO A 165 8.07 -15.91 -7.86
CA PRO A 165 9.27 -15.16 -7.48
C PRO A 165 9.37 -13.85 -8.28
N GLY A 166 9.81 -12.78 -7.63
CA GLY A 166 9.78 -11.43 -8.21
C GLY A 166 8.51 -10.65 -7.93
N SER A 167 7.46 -11.29 -7.39
CA SER A 167 6.30 -10.57 -6.88
C SER A 167 6.70 -9.63 -5.75
N PHE A 168 6.06 -8.47 -5.70
CA PHE A 168 6.30 -7.46 -4.68
C PHE A 168 4.99 -6.95 -4.07
N ALA A 169 5.05 -6.60 -2.80
CA ALA A 169 3.87 -6.25 -2.01
C ALA A 169 4.19 -5.27 -0.89
N TRP A 170 3.18 -4.71 -0.31
CA TRP A 170 3.20 -4.10 1.01
C TRP A 170 1.76 -3.97 1.55
N GLY A 171 1.68 -3.72 2.86
CA GLY A 171 0.40 -3.58 3.54
C GLY A 171 0.33 -2.35 4.44
N GLY A 172 -0.86 -2.10 4.95
CA GLY A 172 -1.15 -0.99 5.85
C GLY A 172 -1.75 -1.44 7.18
N ALA A 173 -1.51 -0.64 8.22
CA ALA A 173 -1.95 -0.94 9.58
C ALA A 173 -3.48 -1.03 9.76
N ALA A 174 -4.27 -0.60 8.76
CA ALA A 174 -5.73 -0.73 8.74
C ALA A 174 -6.22 -1.96 7.96
N TYR A 175 -5.34 -2.93 7.73
CA TYR A 175 -5.62 -4.15 6.99
C TYR A 175 -5.93 -3.90 5.52
N THR A 176 -5.14 -3.03 4.92
CA THR A 176 -5.04 -2.88 3.48
C THR A 176 -3.80 -3.62 3.00
N THR A 177 -3.89 -4.34 1.90
CA THR A 177 -2.74 -5.02 1.29
C THR A 177 -2.85 -5.01 -0.23
N PHE A 178 -1.72 -5.12 -0.88
CA PHE A 178 -1.63 -5.35 -2.32
C PHE A 178 -0.43 -6.24 -2.63
N TRP A 179 -0.49 -6.90 -3.77
CA TRP A 179 0.69 -7.46 -4.42
C TRP A 179 0.61 -7.29 -5.93
N VAL A 180 1.78 -7.28 -6.52
CA VAL A 180 1.96 -7.31 -7.97
C VAL A 180 2.78 -8.55 -8.30
N ASP A 181 2.30 -9.35 -9.24
CA ASP A 181 2.98 -10.52 -9.76
C ASP A 181 3.28 -10.29 -11.25
N PRO A 182 4.52 -9.86 -11.58
CA PRO A 182 4.88 -9.55 -12.95
C PRO A 182 4.87 -10.75 -13.90
N GLU A 183 5.08 -11.96 -13.38
CA GLU A 183 5.06 -13.19 -14.20
C GLU A 183 3.64 -13.55 -14.64
N GLN A 184 2.64 -13.23 -13.79
CA GLN A 184 1.23 -13.47 -14.07
C GLN A 184 0.51 -12.25 -14.67
N ASP A 185 1.22 -11.16 -14.92
CA ASP A 185 0.62 -9.86 -15.33
C ASP A 185 -0.53 -9.43 -14.40
N LEU A 186 -0.34 -9.64 -13.09
CA LEU A 186 -1.39 -9.54 -12.07
C LEU A 186 -1.13 -8.40 -11.09
N VAL A 187 -2.17 -7.62 -10.86
CA VAL A 187 -2.28 -6.69 -9.72
C VAL A 187 -3.45 -7.13 -8.86
N ALA A 188 -3.22 -7.30 -7.57
CA ALA A 188 -4.28 -7.61 -6.61
C ALA A 188 -4.26 -6.64 -5.43
N ILE A 189 -5.45 -6.23 -5.00
CA ILE A 189 -5.65 -5.25 -3.93
C ILE A 189 -6.75 -5.75 -3.01
N PHE A 190 -6.47 -5.78 -1.72
CA PHE A 190 -7.46 -6.04 -0.67
C PHE A 190 -7.50 -4.85 0.27
N MET A 191 -8.68 -4.26 0.45
CA MET A 191 -8.88 -3.11 1.33
C MET A 191 -9.93 -3.39 2.39
N ALA A 192 -9.52 -3.36 3.64
CA ALA A 192 -10.39 -3.36 4.80
C ALA A 192 -10.03 -2.17 5.71
N GLN A 193 -10.80 -1.96 6.76
CA GLN A 193 -10.54 -0.94 7.78
C GLN A 193 -10.74 -1.56 9.16
N LEU A 194 -9.83 -2.47 9.52
CA LEU A 194 -9.81 -3.18 10.81
C LEU A 194 -8.53 -2.85 11.57
N ARG A 195 -8.65 -2.41 12.84
CA ARG A 195 -7.51 -2.03 13.68
C ARG A 195 -7.68 -2.47 15.14
N PRO A 196 -6.67 -3.07 15.77
CA PRO A 196 -5.56 -3.72 15.07
C PRO A 196 -6.11 -4.78 14.12
N TYR A 197 -5.44 -5.02 13.01
CA TYR A 197 -5.86 -6.14 12.20
C TYR A 197 -5.62 -7.42 13.01
N ALA A 198 -6.67 -8.21 13.15
CA ALA A 198 -6.58 -9.47 13.82
C ALA A 198 -5.69 -10.41 12.98
N GLN A 199 -5.09 -11.39 13.64
CA GLN A 199 -4.31 -12.44 12.98
C GLN A 199 -5.23 -13.41 12.20
N ASP A 200 -6.26 -12.86 11.57
CA ASP A 200 -7.10 -13.65 10.70
C ASP A 200 -6.48 -13.68 9.30
N ASP A 201 -6.71 -14.77 8.63
CA ASP A 201 -6.10 -15.09 7.36
C ASP A 201 -6.85 -14.50 6.15
N LEU A 202 -7.62 -13.41 6.30
CA LEU A 202 -8.47 -12.89 5.21
C LEU A 202 -7.67 -12.52 3.98
N SER A 203 -6.54 -11.79 4.13
CA SER A 203 -5.68 -11.45 2.99
C SER A 203 -5.09 -12.70 2.32
N ARG A 204 -4.72 -13.70 3.11
CA ARG A 204 -4.23 -14.97 2.60
C ARG A 204 -5.32 -15.76 1.88
N HIS A 205 -6.52 -15.82 2.44
CA HIS A 205 -7.67 -16.46 1.78
C HIS A 205 -8.00 -15.76 0.47
N PHE A 206 -8.01 -14.43 0.47
CA PHE A 206 -8.19 -13.64 -0.74
C PHE A 206 -7.12 -13.95 -1.79
N GLY A 207 -5.84 -13.99 -1.40
CA GLY A 207 -4.75 -14.35 -2.29
C GLY A 207 -4.92 -15.74 -2.93
N ASN A 208 -5.28 -16.74 -2.14
CA ASN A 208 -5.54 -18.08 -2.67
C ASN A 208 -6.70 -18.09 -3.68
N VAL A 209 -7.79 -17.37 -3.40
CA VAL A 209 -8.93 -17.28 -4.33
C VAL A 209 -8.55 -16.58 -5.62
N VAL A 210 -7.73 -15.52 -5.55
CA VAL A 210 -7.24 -14.82 -6.75
C VAL A 210 -6.47 -15.77 -7.66
N TYR A 211 -5.49 -16.52 -7.14
CA TYR A 211 -4.73 -17.46 -7.96
C TYR A 211 -5.55 -18.66 -8.45
N GLN A 212 -6.55 -19.10 -7.69
CA GLN A 212 -7.49 -20.13 -8.15
C GLN A 212 -8.37 -19.66 -9.33
N ALA A 213 -8.55 -18.37 -9.49
CA ALA A 213 -9.32 -17.80 -10.59
C ALA A 213 -8.53 -17.65 -11.90
N ILE A 214 -7.21 -17.80 -11.87
CA ILE A 214 -6.36 -17.78 -13.06
C ILE A 214 -6.53 -19.13 -13.77
N ILE A 215 -7.11 -19.10 -14.97
CA ILE A 215 -7.43 -20.31 -15.74
C ILE A 215 -6.28 -20.67 -16.71
N GLU A 216 -5.58 -19.66 -17.21
CA GLU A 216 -4.41 -19.82 -18.09
C GLU A 216 -3.31 -18.86 -17.59
N PRO A 217 -2.06 -19.31 -17.50
CA PRO A 217 -0.93 -18.44 -17.17
C PRO A 217 -0.52 -17.57 -18.36
#